data_4a38e60b619363c87c737aabf4d11590
#
_entry.id   4a38e60b619363c87c737aabf4d11590
#
_cell.length_a   1.000
_cell.length_b   1.000
_cell.length_c   1.000
_cell.angle_alpha   90.00
_cell.angle_beta   90.00
_cell.angle_gamma   90.00
#
_symmetry.space_group_name_H-M   'P 1'
#
loop_
_entity.id
_entity.type
_entity.pdbx_description
1 polymer ?
#
loop_
_entity_poly.entity_id
_entity_poly.type
_entity_poly.pdbx_seq_one_letter_code
_entity_poly.pdbx_strand_id
1 'polypeptide(L)'
;LADPPSRGYTLPVWLAAAACAAVAALRGEPWQAERWLELLEPAGLAPVPVQAAAALADGWTLAESRCEPGDGLDLTRGLAVWVLARWLEPSHASSGAKGGEDTRGEQQAEKGQQPDQDQDQDPWLQLEAGEGVGVIASSGQLCISAYARALLHTNLRPLVPVGRRLQLRVVLPNGRQLAERTSNAAFGVVEGLALIGTQAASQASADPAQLQLTLDNLAARLAAADFGGELILVLGENGLDLAPRLGLPAPLLLKVGNWLGPVLVAAGQGGVKRLLLFGYQGKLIKLAGGIFHTHHHLADGRAEILTALAALEGLGGPELAALHGAASVETALAELRACQPELASRLRARLAATIERRTAQYLARHDAAGMEVGAVLFDRGRQVCAAGPIGARWLTSELAN
;
A
#
# COMPACT_ATOMS: atom_id res chain seq x y z
N LEU A 1 21.23 15.33 -24.37
CA LEU A 1 20.53 15.26 -23.08
C LEU A 1 19.18 14.62 -23.40
N ALA A 2 18.93 13.39 -22.92
CA ALA A 2 17.61 12.78 -23.01
C ALA A 2 16.63 13.65 -22.21
N ASP A 3 15.44 13.89 -22.75
CA ASP A 3 14.37 14.54 -22.00
C ASP A 3 14.13 13.78 -20.68
N PRO A 4 13.87 14.49 -19.57
CA PRO A 4 13.53 13.79 -18.33
C PRO A 4 12.30 12.89 -18.57
N PRO A 5 12.27 11.68 -17.99
CA PRO A 5 11.16 10.75 -18.18
C PRO A 5 9.84 11.44 -17.86
N SER A 6 8.85 11.29 -18.76
CA SER A 6 7.55 11.90 -18.56
C SER A 6 6.86 11.27 -17.36
N ARG A 7 6.53 12.06 -16.35
CA ARG A 7 5.74 11.61 -15.19
C ARG A 7 4.28 11.62 -15.57
N GLY A 8 3.64 10.47 -15.46
CA GLY A 8 2.20 10.35 -15.58
C GLY A 8 1.51 10.33 -14.22
N TYR A 9 0.23 9.99 -14.22
CA TYR A 9 -0.57 9.91 -13.00
C TYR A 9 -0.90 8.49 -12.60
N THR A 10 -1.10 8.28 -11.30
CA THR A 10 -1.57 7.01 -10.73
C THR A 10 -3.05 6.78 -10.99
N LEU A 11 -3.51 5.52 -10.89
CA LEU A 11 -4.91 5.14 -11.09
C LEU A 11 -5.93 6.02 -10.34
N PRO A 12 -5.72 6.42 -9.07
CA PRO A 12 -6.63 7.35 -8.37
C PRO A 12 -6.88 8.68 -9.07
N VAL A 13 -5.89 9.24 -9.76
CA VAL A 13 -6.03 10.53 -10.47
C VAL A 13 -6.93 10.37 -11.69
N TRP A 14 -6.76 9.30 -12.45
CA TRP A 14 -7.60 8.97 -13.59
C TRP A 14 -9.03 8.68 -13.17
N LEU A 15 -9.20 7.99 -12.05
CA LEU A 15 -10.50 7.76 -11.44
C LEU A 15 -11.19 9.08 -11.07
N ALA A 16 -10.48 10.01 -10.43
CA ALA A 16 -11.02 11.32 -10.04
C ALA A 16 -11.40 12.16 -11.26
N ALA A 17 -10.59 12.13 -12.33
CA ALA A 17 -10.87 12.84 -13.57
C ALA A 17 -12.18 12.33 -14.23
N ALA A 18 -12.32 11.01 -14.36
CA ALA A 18 -13.54 10.40 -14.89
C ALA A 18 -14.76 10.71 -14.00
N ALA A 19 -14.58 10.64 -12.66
CA ALA A 19 -15.65 10.95 -11.71
C ALA A 19 -16.13 12.41 -11.83
N CYS A 20 -15.20 13.38 -11.89
CA CYS A 20 -15.54 14.79 -12.09
C CYS A 20 -16.22 15.04 -13.43
N ALA A 21 -15.78 14.37 -14.50
CA ALA A 21 -16.40 14.47 -15.81
C ALA A 21 -17.82 13.89 -15.84
N ALA A 22 -18.04 12.72 -15.19
CA ALA A 22 -19.37 12.14 -15.07
C ALA A 22 -20.33 13.04 -14.27
N VAL A 23 -19.85 13.63 -13.16
CA VAL A 23 -20.67 14.58 -12.37
C VAL A 23 -20.96 15.87 -13.14
N ALA A 24 -20.02 16.39 -13.91
CA ALA A 24 -20.25 17.56 -14.76
C ALA A 24 -21.32 17.27 -15.83
N ALA A 25 -21.26 16.11 -16.48
CA ALA A 25 -22.30 15.67 -17.40
C ALA A 25 -23.66 15.51 -16.68
N LEU A 26 -23.68 15.01 -15.44
CA LEU A 26 -24.87 14.87 -14.61
C LEU A 26 -25.50 16.24 -14.25
N ARG A 27 -24.68 17.29 -14.20
CA ARG A 27 -25.11 18.68 -14.00
C ARG A 27 -25.53 19.39 -15.31
N GLY A 28 -25.39 18.68 -16.45
CA GLY A 28 -25.67 19.27 -17.77
C GLY A 28 -24.60 20.26 -18.27
N GLU A 29 -23.40 20.18 -17.69
CA GLU A 29 -22.28 21.03 -18.13
C GLU A 29 -21.78 20.60 -19.53
N PRO A 30 -21.27 21.52 -20.35
CA PRO A 30 -20.65 21.17 -21.63
C PRO A 30 -19.45 20.22 -21.42
N TRP A 31 -19.31 19.29 -22.35
CA TRP A 31 -18.16 18.37 -22.32
C TRP A 31 -16.82 19.11 -22.47
N GLN A 32 -15.83 18.67 -21.70
CA GLN A 32 -14.46 19.18 -21.76
C GLN A 32 -13.50 17.99 -21.84
N ALA A 33 -12.48 18.11 -22.71
CA ALA A 33 -11.50 17.05 -22.95
C ALA A 33 -10.53 16.83 -21.76
N GLU A 34 -10.57 17.68 -20.76
CA GLU A 34 -9.76 17.59 -19.54
C GLU A 34 -10.53 18.12 -18.33
N ARG A 35 -10.13 17.67 -17.16
CA ARG A 35 -10.62 18.18 -15.87
C ARG A 35 -9.46 18.65 -15.02
N TRP A 36 -9.58 19.84 -14.48
CA TRP A 36 -8.65 20.37 -13.50
C TRP A 36 -8.92 19.73 -12.16
N LEU A 37 -7.92 19.03 -11.63
CA LEU A 37 -8.00 18.34 -10.33
C LEU A 37 -7.07 19.00 -9.33
N GLU A 38 -7.56 19.18 -8.11
CA GLU A 38 -6.73 19.45 -6.94
C GLU A 38 -6.05 18.16 -6.51
N LEU A 39 -4.72 18.09 -6.71
CA LEU A 39 -3.89 16.94 -6.31
C LEU A 39 -3.46 17.11 -4.85
N LEU A 40 -3.36 16.00 -4.11
CA LEU A 40 -3.04 16.01 -2.69
C LEU A 40 -1.56 15.74 -2.39
N GLU A 41 -0.92 14.85 -3.18
CA GLU A 41 0.45 14.44 -2.95
C GLU A 41 1.15 14.17 -4.31
N PRO A 42 2.05 15.05 -4.78
CA PRO A 42 2.26 16.41 -4.26
C PRO A 42 1.02 17.29 -4.47
N ALA A 43 0.79 18.23 -3.57
CA ALA A 43 -0.33 19.17 -3.68
C ALA A 43 -0.16 20.10 -4.89
N GLY A 44 -1.25 20.37 -5.58
CA GLY A 44 -1.26 21.26 -6.74
C GLY A 44 -2.50 21.10 -7.61
N LEU A 45 -2.68 22.00 -8.57
CA LEU A 45 -3.77 21.96 -9.54
C LEU A 45 -3.21 21.46 -10.88
N ALA A 46 -3.85 20.45 -11.47
CA ALA A 46 -3.38 19.87 -12.73
C ALA A 46 -4.54 19.48 -13.66
N PRO A 47 -4.39 19.71 -14.99
CA PRO A 47 -5.32 19.22 -15.97
C PRO A 47 -5.10 17.71 -16.21
N VAL A 48 -6.19 16.96 -16.21
CA VAL A 48 -6.16 15.51 -16.45
C VAL A 48 -7.10 15.18 -17.60
N PRO A 49 -6.61 14.52 -18.68
CA PRO A 49 -7.39 14.18 -19.85
C PRO A 49 -8.59 13.27 -19.54
N VAL A 50 -9.69 13.54 -20.24
CA VAL A 50 -10.92 12.72 -20.24
C VAL A 50 -11.28 12.41 -21.68
N GLN A 51 -11.53 11.14 -21.99
CA GLN A 51 -11.80 10.68 -23.36
C GLN A 51 -13.24 10.91 -23.79
N ALA A 52 -14.19 10.73 -22.86
CA ALA A 52 -15.61 10.88 -23.14
C ALA A 52 -16.41 11.18 -21.87
N ALA A 53 -17.54 11.86 -22.04
CA ALA A 53 -18.60 11.92 -21.04
C ALA A 53 -19.96 12.05 -21.74
N ALA A 54 -20.97 11.30 -21.28
CA ALA A 54 -22.30 11.27 -21.88
C ALA A 54 -23.38 10.98 -20.82
N ALA A 55 -24.56 11.52 -21.05
CA ALA A 55 -25.76 11.12 -20.33
C ALA A 55 -26.25 9.77 -20.87
N LEU A 56 -26.69 8.90 -19.97
CA LEU A 56 -27.30 7.61 -20.25
C LEU A 56 -28.78 7.62 -19.84
N ALA A 57 -29.45 6.49 -20.07
CA ALA A 57 -30.80 6.29 -19.57
C ALA A 57 -30.87 6.27 -18.04
N ASP A 58 -32.07 6.42 -17.48
CA ASP A 58 -32.38 6.27 -16.06
C ASP A 58 -31.56 7.19 -15.12
N GLY A 59 -31.22 8.39 -15.60
CA GLY A 59 -30.52 9.40 -14.81
C GLY A 59 -29.05 9.12 -14.53
N TRP A 60 -28.46 8.13 -15.19
CA TRP A 60 -27.04 7.89 -15.15
C TRP A 60 -26.29 8.76 -16.15
N THR A 61 -25.05 9.06 -15.83
CA THR A 61 -24.04 9.58 -16.75
C THR A 61 -22.83 8.67 -16.71
N LEU A 62 -22.08 8.59 -17.80
CA LEU A 62 -20.83 7.86 -17.93
C LEU A 62 -19.72 8.81 -18.33
N ALA A 63 -18.54 8.67 -17.74
CA ALA A 63 -17.32 9.25 -18.29
C ALA A 63 -16.21 8.22 -18.34
N GLU A 64 -15.30 8.39 -19.30
CA GLU A 64 -14.10 7.58 -19.49
C GLU A 64 -12.86 8.45 -19.36
N SER A 65 -11.91 7.99 -18.54
CA SER A 65 -10.51 8.41 -18.61
C SER A 65 -9.63 7.20 -18.97
N ARG A 66 -8.40 7.45 -19.37
CA ARG A 66 -7.48 6.39 -19.76
C ARG A 66 -6.13 6.58 -19.08
N CYS A 67 -5.71 5.58 -18.33
CA CYS A 67 -4.49 5.66 -17.55
C CYS A 67 -3.25 5.85 -18.39
N GLU A 68 -2.49 6.90 -18.13
CA GLU A 68 -1.16 7.13 -18.66
C GLU A 68 -0.21 7.39 -17.49
N PRO A 69 0.47 6.34 -17.01
CA PRO A 69 1.36 6.44 -15.85
C PRO A 69 2.75 7.01 -16.18
N GLY A 70 2.98 7.52 -17.38
CA GLY A 70 4.29 8.01 -17.81
C GLY A 70 5.25 6.87 -18.19
N ASP A 71 6.52 7.17 -18.40
CA ASP A 71 7.51 6.17 -18.79
C ASP A 71 7.74 5.17 -17.67
N GLY A 72 7.70 3.87 -17.97
CA GLY A 72 7.90 2.80 -17.00
C GLY A 72 7.02 1.58 -17.25
N LEU A 73 7.26 0.53 -16.45
CA LEU A 73 6.52 -0.73 -16.50
C LEU A 73 5.34 -0.69 -15.52
N ASP A 74 4.34 0.12 -15.80
CA ASP A 74 3.10 0.17 -15.02
C ASP A 74 2.01 -0.64 -15.73
N LEU A 75 1.41 -1.59 -15.02
CA LEU A 75 0.37 -2.47 -15.56
C LEU A 75 -0.92 -1.72 -15.92
N THR A 76 -1.14 -0.53 -15.34
CA THR A 76 -2.34 0.27 -15.62
C THR A 76 -2.24 1.10 -16.90
N ARG A 77 -1.10 1.08 -17.60
CA ARG A 77 -0.94 1.82 -18.86
C ARG A 77 -2.03 1.46 -19.86
N GLY A 78 -2.74 2.46 -20.36
CA GLY A 78 -3.84 2.31 -21.31
C GLY A 78 -5.14 1.74 -20.72
N LEU A 79 -5.19 1.47 -19.42
CA LEU A 79 -6.40 1.00 -18.75
C LEU A 79 -7.50 2.06 -18.86
N ALA A 80 -8.65 1.68 -19.42
CA ALA A 80 -9.84 2.50 -19.38
C ALA A 80 -10.45 2.49 -17.97
N VAL A 81 -10.77 3.68 -17.49
CA VAL A 81 -11.47 3.88 -16.21
C VAL A 81 -12.83 4.50 -16.54
N TRP A 82 -13.89 3.76 -16.34
CA TRP A 82 -15.25 4.23 -16.50
C TRP A 82 -15.86 4.57 -15.14
N VAL A 83 -16.48 5.71 -15.06
CA VAL A 83 -17.25 6.13 -13.89
C VAL A 83 -18.67 6.46 -14.31
N LEU A 84 -19.63 5.73 -13.73
CA LEU A 84 -21.04 6.05 -13.84
C LEU A 84 -21.43 6.88 -12.62
N ALA A 85 -22.20 7.95 -12.83
CA ALA A 85 -22.67 8.84 -11.78
C ALA A 85 -24.17 9.06 -11.89
N ARG A 86 -24.87 9.15 -10.76
CA ARG A 86 -26.25 9.62 -10.67
C ARG A 86 -26.53 10.28 -9.33
N TRP A 87 -27.57 11.12 -9.30
CA TRP A 87 -28.11 11.61 -8.04
C TRP A 87 -28.95 10.53 -7.37
N LEU A 88 -28.76 10.35 -6.06
CA LEU A 88 -29.67 9.56 -5.26
C LEU A 88 -30.86 10.42 -4.84
N GLU A 89 -32.07 9.84 -4.91
CA GLU A 89 -33.25 10.46 -4.34
C GLU A 89 -33.06 10.71 -2.84
N PRO A 90 -33.58 11.83 -2.31
CA PRO A 90 -33.62 12.03 -0.86
C PRO A 90 -34.31 10.84 -0.21
N SER A 91 -33.67 10.19 0.75
CA SER A 91 -34.35 9.16 1.54
C SER A 91 -35.51 9.84 2.26
N HIS A 92 -36.74 9.58 1.83
CA HIS A 92 -37.92 9.91 2.62
C HIS A 92 -37.77 9.13 3.93
N ALA A 93 -37.32 9.80 4.98
CA ALA A 93 -37.49 9.30 6.33
C ALA A 93 -39.00 9.06 6.50
N SER A 94 -39.41 7.79 6.57
CA SER A 94 -40.77 7.41 6.86
C SER A 94 -41.12 7.95 8.25
N SER A 95 -41.76 9.12 8.28
CA SER A 95 -42.48 9.62 9.43
C SER A 95 -43.72 8.72 9.64
N GLY A 96 -43.52 7.61 10.27
CA GLY A 96 -44.54 6.69 10.70
C GLY A 96 -44.57 6.65 12.21
N ALA A 97 -45.07 7.75 12.83
CA ALA A 97 -45.50 7.69 14.21
C ALA A 97 -46.86 6.95 14.24
N LYS A 98 -46.90 5.77 14.81
CA LYS A 98 -48.13 5.25 15.49
C LYS A 98 -47.67 4.56 16.76
N GLY A 99 -48.17 5.10 17.85
CA GLY A 99 -47.94 4.60 19.20
C GLY A 99 -48.62 3.24 19.44
N GLY A 100 -48.13 2.54 20.40
CA GLY A 100 -48.64 1.31 20.97
C GLY A 100 -47.81 0.98 22.17
N GLU A 101 -48.42 1.14 23.31
CA GLU A 101 -47.90 0.87 24.67
C GLU A 101 -47.68 -0.61 24.93
N ASP A 102 -46.76 -0.85 25.83
CA ASP A 102 -46.70 -1.85 26.91
C ASP A 102 -46.13 -3.25 26.65
N THR A 103 -45.14 -3.62 27.32
CA THR A 103 -44.92 -4.40 28.56
C THR A 103 -43.58 -5.17 28.54
N ARG A 104 -42.79 -4.84 29.57
CA ARG A 104 -41.88 -5.67 30.39
C ARG A 104 -41.23 -6.95 29.83
N GLY A 105 -39.89 -6.97 29.97
CA GLY A 105 -39.10 -8.21 30.03
C GLY A 105 -37.60 -7.91 30.05
N GLU A 106 -37.07 -7.75 31.26
CA GLU A 106 -35.60 -7.69 31.53
C GLU A 106 -34.96 -9.01 31.12
N GLN A 107 -33.95 -8.98 30.26
CA GLN A 107 -32.84 -9.93 30.29
C GLN A 107 -31.57 -9.22 29.80
N GLN A 108 -30.65 -9.01 30.73
CA GLN A 108 -29.28 -8.65 30.48
C GLN A 108 -28.57 -9.75 29.67
N ALA A 109 -28.05 -9.40 28.50
CA ALA A 109 -27.04 -10.19 27.81
C ALA A 109 -25.89 -9.22 27.48
N GLU A 110 -24.74 -9.57 28.00
CA GLU A 110 -23.48 -8.88 27.77
C GLU A 110 -23.21 -8.73 26.28
N LYS A 111 -23.20 -7.48 25.81
CA LYS A 111 -22.71 -7.15 24.46
C LYS A 111 -21.20 -7.02 24.52
N GLY A 112 -20.50 -8.02 24.01
CA GLY A 112 -19.14 -7.88 23.58
C GLY A 112 -19.04 -6.73 22.57
N GLN A 113 -18.13 -5.81 22.84
CA GLN A 113 -17.80 -4.70 21.95
C GLN A 113 -17.29 -5.26 20.63
N GLN A 114 -18.10 -5.20 19.59
CA GLN A 114 -17.64 -5.27 18.20
C GLN A 114 -16.94 -3.94 17.89
N PRO A 115 -15.77 -3.96 17.20
CA PRO A 115 -15.11 -2.73 16.78
C PRO A 115 -15.98 -1.98 15.77
N ASP A 116 -16.05 -0.67 15.93
CA ASP A 116 -16.76 0.29 15.10
C ASP A 116 -16.56 0.04 13.59
N GLN A 117 -17.57 -0.50 12.94
CA GLN A 117 -17.59 -0.73 11.48
C GLN A 117 -18.28 0.39 10.69
N ASP A 118 -18.68 1.49 11.34
CA ASP A 118 -19.52 2.54 10.71
C ASP A 118 -18.82 3.86 10.39
N GLN A 119 -17.51 3.98 10.51
CA GLN A 119 -16.82 5.27 10.35
C GLN A 119 -16.40 5.65 8.92
N ASP A 120 -16.70 4.84 7.89
CA ASP A 120 -16.12 5.02 6.55
C ASP A 120 -17.13 5.36 5.42
N GLN A 121 -18.38 5.70 5.74
CA GLN A 121 -19.37 6.10 4.75
C GLN A 121 -19.64 7.61 4.81
N ASP A 122 -19.12 8.33 3.81
CA ASP A 122 -19.48 9.72 3.58
C ASP A 122 -20.99 9.83 3.30
N PRO A 123 -21.74 10.61 4.07
CA PRO A 123 -23.20 10.64 3.96
C PRO A 123 -23.70 11.13 2.60
N TRP A 124 -22.86 11.84 1.82
CA TRP A 124 -23.21 12.40 0.53
C TRP A 124 -22.65 11.61 -0.66
N LEU A 125 -21.68 10.70 -0.48
CA LEU A 125 -21.01 9.94 -1.53
C LEU A 125 -21.11 8.43 -1.28
N GLN A 126 -21.77 7.74 -2.22
CA GLN A 126 -21.84 6.27 -2.25
C GLN A 126 -20.95 5.75 -3.37
N LEU A 127 -19.92 4.97 -3.03
CA LEU A 127 -19.01 4.33 -3.99
C LEU A 127 -19.36 2.86 -4.16
N GLU A 128 -19.48 2.42 -5.41
CA GLU A 128 -19.76 1.04 -5.77
C GLU A 128 -18.68 0.46 -6.68
N ALA A 129 -18.31 -0.78 -6.44
CA ALA A 129 -17.52 -1.58 -7.36
C ALA A 129 -18.40 -2.04 -8.53
N GLY A 130 -17.98 -1.72 -9.73
CA GLY A 130 -18.50 -2.31 -10.96
C GLY A 130 -17.57 -3.40 -11.47
N GLU A 131 -17.79 -3.82 -12.72
CA GLU A 131 -16.99 -4.89 -13.36
C GLU A 131 -15.49 -4.55 -13.33
N GLY A 132 -14.66 -5.54 -12.98
CA GLY A 132 -13.20 -5.45 -12.98
C GLY A 132 -12.60 -4.63 -11.85
N VAL A 133 -13.41 -4.11 -10.93
CA VAL A 133 -12.93 -3.43 -9.72
C VAL A 133 -12.84 -4.41 -8.56
N GLY A 134 -11.73 -4.35 -7.84
CA GLY A 134 -11.45 -5.24 -6.73
C GLY A 134 -12.25 -4.95 -5.48
N VAL A 135 -12.77 -6.01 -4.85
CA VAL A 135 -13.44 -5.97 -3.56
C VAL A 135 -12.71 -6.84 -2.54
N ILE A 136 -12.83 -6.49 -1.28
CA ILE A 136 -12.25 -7.26 -0.18
C ILE A 136 -13.10 -8.52 0.04
N ALA A 137 -12.52 -9.69 -0.13
CA ALA A 137 -13.26 -10.97 -0.09
C ALA A 137 -14.03 -11.19 1.22
N SER A 138 -13.51 -10.74 2.36
CA SER A 138 -14.13 -10.93 3.68
C SER A 138 -15.31 -10.02 3.96
N SER A 139 -15.38 -8.83 3.34
CA SER A 139 -16.42 -7.82 3.61
C SER A 139 -17.27 -7.47 2.40
N GLY A 140 -16.86 -7.84 1.18
CA GLY A 140 -17.49 -7.39 -0.07
C GLY A 140 -17.32 -5.90 -0.35
N GLN A 141 -16.56 -5.17 0.46
CA GLN A 141 -16.35 -3.74 0.31
C GLN A 141 -15.37 -3.43 -0.81
N LEU A 142 -15.57 -2.27 -1.46
CA LEU A 142 -14.67 -1.74 -2.47
C LEU A 142 -13.24 -1.60 -1.91
N CYS A 143 -12.26 -2.21 -2.60
CA CYS A 143 -10.85 -2.07 -2.23
C CYS A 143 -10.29 -0.75 -2.78
N ILE A 144 -10.34 0.29 -1.96
CA ILE A 144 -9.90 1.65 -2.30
C ILE A 144 -8.96 2.19 -1.22
N SER A 145 -7.86 2.84 -1.62
CA SER A 145 -6.92 3.46 -0.67
C SER A 145 -7.48 4.74 -0.06
N ALA A 146 -6.99 5.09 1.13
CA ALA A 146 -7.33 6.36 1.80
C ALA A 146 -7.01 7.57 0.90
N TYR A 147 -5.86 7.54 0.19
CA TYR A 147 -5.49 8.58 -0.77
C TYR A 147 -6.52 8.73 -1.90
N ALA A 148 -6.93 7.61 -2.54
CA ALA A 148 -7.91 7.64 -3.62
C ALA A 148 -9.26 8.16 -3.14
N ARG A 149 -9.69 7.79 -1.93
CA ARG A 149 -10.92 8.28 -1.31
C ARG A 149 -10.84 9.78 -1.03
N ALA A 150 -9.73 10.24 -0.42
CA ALA A 150 -9.51 11.66 -0.15
C ALA A 150 -9.48 12.49 -1.44
N LEU A 151 -8.81 12.01 -2.49
CA LEU A 151 -8.74 12.69 -3.78
C LEU A 151 -10.13 12.84 -4.44
N LEU A 152 -10.94 11.78 -4.42
CA LEU A 152 -12.34 11.83 -4.86
C LEU A 152 -13.14 12.85 -4.05
N HIS A 153 -13.00 12.81 -2.73
CA HIS A 153 -13.72 13.72 -1.83
C HIS A 153 -13.38 15.19 -2.13
N THR A 154 -12.09 15.52 -2.20
CA THR A 154 -11.63 16.90 -2.47
C THR A 154 -12.19 17.43 -3.78
N ASN A 155 -12.17 16.64 -4.85
CA ASN A 155 -12.56 17.10 -6.17
C ASN A 155 -14.06 17.01 -6.46
N LEU A 156 -14.79 16.12 -5.80
CA LEU A 156 -16.22 15.95 -6.05
C LEU A 156 -17.10 16.80 -5.12
N ARG A 157 -16.65 17.01 -3.87
CA ARG A 157 -17.47 17.75 -2.89
C ARG A 157 -17.92 19.13 -3.37
N PRO A 158 -17.08 19.93 -4.04
CA PRO A 158 -17.49 21.21 -4.61
C PRO A 158 -18.52 21.10 -5.75
N LEU A 159 -18.60 19.94 -6.41
CA LEU A 159 -19.50 19.70 -7.52
C LEU A 159 -20.87 19.18 -7.07
N VAL A 160 -20.99 18.69 -5.86
CA VAL A 160 -22.24 18.12 -5.32
C VAL A 160 -23.06 19.19 -4.62
N PRO A 161 -24.28 19.51 -5.08
CA PRO A 161 -25.15 20.50 -4.45
C PRO A 161 -25.47 20.12 -2.99
N VAL A 162 -25.66 21.14 -2.15
CA VAL A 162 -26.02 20.93 -0.73
C VAL A 162 -27.32 20.12 -0.65
N GLY A 163 -27.33 19.10 0.22
CA GLY A 163 -28.47 18.23 0.42
C GLY A 163 -28.66 17.13 -0.65
N ARG A 164 -27.84 17.10 -1.70
CA ARG A 164 -27.84 16.00 -2.67
C ARG A 164 -26.87 14.90 -2.26
N ARG A 165 -27.22 13.67 -2.61
CA ARG A 165 -26.35 12.49 -2.49
C ARG A 165 -25.94 12.02 -3.87
N LEU A 166 -24.68 11.64 -4.03
CA LEU A 166 -24.08 11.16 -5.26
C LEU A 166 -23.77 9.68 -5.16
N GLN A 167 -24.19 8.90 -6.15
CA GLN A 167 -23.76 7.51 -6.34
C GLN A 167 -22.77 7.45 -7.49
N LEU A 168 -21.63 6.85 -7.24
CA LEU A 168 -20.62 6.53 -8.25
C LEU A 168 -20.44 5.02 -8.34
N ARG A 169 -20.43 4.50 -9.56
CA ARG A 169 -20.02 3.12 -9.86
C ARG A 169 -18.80 3.17 -10.74
N VAL A 170 -17.73 2.54 -10.28
CA VAL A 170 -16.45 2.47 -10.99
C VAL A 170 -16.38 1.15 -11.77
N VAL A 171 -15.98 1.21 -13.03
CA VAL A 171 -15.80 0.04 -13.91
C VAL A 171 -14.41 0.09 -14.52
N LEU A 172 -13.70 -1.01 -14.49
CA LEU A 172 -12.40 -1.21 -15.13
C LEU A 172 -12.54 -2.37 -16.14
N PRO A 173 -12.87 -2.11 -17.41
CA PRO A 173 -13.24 -3.18 -18.37
C PRO A 173 -12.22 -4.32 -18.48
N ASN A 174 -10.92 -4.03 -18.33
CA ASN A 174 -9.83 -5.01 -18.33
C ASN A 174 -9.29 -5.31 -16.92
N GLY A 175 -9.99 -4.85 -15.87
CA GLY A 175 -9.48 -4.91 -14.50
C GLY A 175 -9.30 -6.32 -13.97
N ARG A 176 -10.18 -7.28 -14.31
CA ARG A 176 -10.03 -8.70 -13.92
C ARG A 176 -8.75 -9.29 -14.49
N GLN A 177 -8.55 -9.14 -15.80
CA GLN A 177 -7.38 -9.67 -16.49
C GLN A 177 -6.06 -9.04 -15.96
N LEU A 178 -6.08 -7.74 -15.64
CA LEU A 178 -4.94 -7.08 -15.03
C LEU A 178 -4.71 -7.56 -13.59
N ALA A 179 -5.76 -7.81 -12.82
CA ALA A 179 -5.64 -8.28 -11.44
C ALA A 179 -4.92 -9.63 -11.34
N GLU A 180 -5.08 -10.52 -12.31
CA GLU A 180 -4.36 -11.81 -12.39
C GLU A 180 -2.84 -11.64 -12.46
N ARG A 181 -2.37 -10.51 -12.98
CA ARG A 181 -0.96 -10.15 -13.10
C ARG A 181 -0.43 -9.36 -11.88
N THR A 182 -1.26 -9.19 -10.86
CA THR A 182 -0.92 -8.47 -9.62
C THR A 182 -0.98 -9.40 -8.42
N SER A 183 -0.56 -8.89 -7.27
CA SER A 183 -0.69 -9.62 -6.00
C SER A 183 -2.05 -9.43 -5.33
N ASN A 184 -3.07 -8.90 -6.00
CA ASN A 184 -4.38 -8.58 -5.41
C ASN A 184 -5.03 -9.78 -4.73
N ALA A 185 -5.08 -10.94 -5.40
CA ALA A 185 -5.63 -12.16 -4.84
C ALA A 185 -4.94 -12.60 -3.54
N ALA A 186 -3.61 -12.49 -3.51
CA ALA A 186 -2.82 -12.76 -2.32
C ALA A 186 -3.09 -11.77 -1.17
N PHE A 187 -3.73 -10.63 -1.46
CA PHE A 187 -4.17 -9.63 -0.47
C PHE A 187 -5.66 -9.75 -0.12
N GLY A 188 -6.30 -10.84 -0.55
CA GLY A 188 -7.73 -11.03 -0.32
C GLY A 188 -8.61 -10.08 -1.14
N VAL A 189 -8.08 -9.50 -2.21
CA VAL A 189 -8.84 -8.69 -3.16
C VAL A 189 -9.26 -9.57 -4.33
N VAL A 190 -10.56 -9.67 -4.54
CA VAL A 190 -11.18 -10.50 -5.58
C VAL A 190 -11.92 -9.63 -6.61
N GLU A 191 -12.40 -10.24 -7.69
CA GLU A 191 -13.22 -9.66 -8.76
C GLU A 191 -12.51 -8.67 -9.68
N GLY A 192 -11.39 -8.10 -9.31
CA GLY A 192 -10.67 -7.16 -10.16
C GLY A 192 -9.52 -6.43 -9.50
N LEU A 193 -9.17 -5.29 -10.06
CA LEU A 193 -8.04 -4.46 -9.65
C LEU A 193 -8.43 -3.53 -8.50
N ALA A 194 -7.63 -3.49 -7.44
CA ALA A 194 -7.82 -2.55 -6.34
C ALA A 194 -7.56 -1.10 -6.79
N LEU A 195 -8.36 -0.16 -6.29
CA LEU A 195 -8.20 1.28 -6.52
C LEU A 195 -7.18 1.86 -5.54
N ILE A 196 -5.91 1.50 -5.71
CA ILE A 196 -4.84 1.87 -4.78
C ILE A 196 -3.85 2.86 -5.39
N GLY A 197 -3.28 3.68 -4.54
CA GLY A 197 -2.23 4.64 -4.80
C GLY A 197 -2.02 5.47 -3.55
N THR A 198 -0.83 6.02 -3.37
CA THR A 198 -0.46 6.84 -2.21
C THR A 198 -0.15 8.27 -2.58
N GLN A 199 -0.13 8.57 -3.87
CA GLN A 199 0.22 9.89 -4.40
C GLN A 199 -0.31 10.06 -5.83
N ALA A 200 -0.30 11.32 -6.34
CA ALA A 200 -0.81 11.68 -7.66
C ALA A 200 0.11 11.21 -8.79
N ALA A 201 1.40 11.54 -8.71
CA ALA A 201 2.34 11.19 -9.75
C ALA A 201 2.70 9.70 -9.68
N SER A 202 2.66 9.03 -10.83
CA SER A 202 3.26 7.71 -10.92
C SER A 202 4.77 7.86 -10.74
N GLN A 203 5.33 7.07 -9.85
CA GLN A 203 6.78 7.00 -9.74
C GLN A 203 7.25 5.92 -10.70
N ALA A 204 8.18 6.25 -11.59
CA ALA A 204 8.98 5.22 -12.22
C ALA A 204 9.59 4.38 -11.09
N SER A 205 9.18 3.13 -10.99
CA SER A 205 9.42 2.27 -9.82
C SER A 205 10.89 1.98 -9.52
N ALA A 206 11.78 2.56 -10.31
CA ALA A 206 13.23 2.55 -10.17
C ALA A 206 13.81 3.94 -10.51
N ASP A 207 13.08 5.02 -10.24
CA ASP A 207 13.55 6.38 -10.52
C ASP A 207 14.83 6.67 -9.70
N PRO A 208 15.96 6.97 -10.36
CA PRO A 208 17.18 7.41 -9.70
C PRO A 208 16.99 8.66 -8.83
N ALA A 209 16.00 9.52 -9.15
CA ALA A 209 15.69 10.69 -8.35
C ALA A 209 15.20 10.33 -6.93
N GLN A 210 14.52 9.20 -6.76
CA GLN A 210 14.14 8.70 -5.42
C GLN A 210 15.37 8.28 -4.61
N LEU A 211 16.33 7.64 -5.25
CA LEU A 211 17.59 7.31 -4.60
C LEU A 211 18.30 8.57 -4.14
N GLN A 212 18.42 9.57 -5.03
CA GLN A 212 19.11 10.83 -4.71
C GLN A 212 18.45 11.54 -3.53
N LEU A 213 17.10 11.67 -3.55
CA LEU A 213 16.36 12.27 -2.44
C LEU A 213 16.59 11.51 -1.11
N THR A 214 16.65 10.19 -1.15
CA THR A 214 16.94 9.37 0.04
C THR A 214 18.36 9.59 0.54
N LEU A 215 19.34 9.69 -0.37
CA LEU A 215 20.73 9.97 -0.03
C LEU A 215 20.90 11.38 0.54
N ASP A 216 20.21 12.39 -0.01
CA ASP A 216 20.22 13.76 0.49
C ASP A 216 19.65 13.84 1.90
N ASN A 217 18.54 13.16 2.15
CA ASN A 217 17.93 13.05 3.49
C ASN A 217 18.86 12.33 4.48
N LEU A 218 19.55 11.27 4.03
CA LEU A 218 20.56 10.59 4.83
C LEU A 218 21.72 11.54 5.17
N ALA A 219 22.27 12.22 4.18
CA ALA A 219 23.36 13.17 4.37
C ALA A 219 23.00 14.29 5.36
N ALA A 220 21.80 14.85 5.24
CA ALA A 220 21.29 15.85 6.19
C ALA A 220 21.21 15.31 7.61
N ARG A 221 20.74 14.04 7.78
CA ARG A 221 20.67 13.38 9.08
C ARG A 221 22.05 13.13 9.68
N LEU A 222 23.01 12.67 8.88
CA LEU A 222 24.39 12.40 9.31
C LEU A 222 25.14 13.69 9.70
N ALA A 223 24.81 14.83 9.09
CA ALA A 223 25.39 16.14 9.38
C ALA A 223 24.77 16.82 10.61
N ALA A 224 23.70 16.28 11.17
CA ALA A 224 23.05 16.86 12.33
C ALA A 224 23.94 16.77 13.58
N ALA A 225 24.04 17.85 14.36
CA ALA A 225 24.94 17.96 15.51
C ALA A 225 24.63 16.94 16.63
N ASP A 226 23.39 16.46 16.69
CA ASP A 226 22.88 15.48 17.64
C ASP A 226 22.90 14.04 17.11
N PHE A 227 23.50 13.79 15.94
CA PHE A 227 23.56 12.44 15.38
C PHE A 227 24.43 11.50 16.23
N GLY A 228 23.77 10.57 16.93
CA GLY A 228 24.41 9.62 17.85
C GLY A 228 25.04 8.37 17.18
N GLY A 229 25.07 8.28 15.87
CA GLY A 229 25.58 7.12 15.13
C GLY A 229 24.58 5.99 14.95
N GLU A 230 23.29 6.20 15.25
CA GLU A 230 22.22 5.22 15.13
C GLU A 230 21.21 5.63 14.07
N LEU A 231 20.69 4.65 13.32
CA LEU A 231 19.70 4.88 12.26
C LEU A 231 18.73 3.71 12.13
N ILE A 232 17.48 3.99 11.81
CA ILE A 232 16.46 3.00 11.51
C ILE A 232 15.98 3.21 10.08
N LEU A 233 16.31 2.29 9.18
CA LEU A 233 15.81 2.30 7.81
C LEU A 233 14.45 1.61 7.76
N VAL A 234 13.42 2.36 7.40
CA VAL A 234 12.05 1.88 7.34
C VAL A 234 11.62 1.65 5.90
N LEU A 235 11.18 0.42 5.58
CA LEU A 235 10.74 0.04 4.24
C LEU A 235 9.23 0.22 4.07
N GLY A 236 8.85 1.32 3.45
CA GLY A 236 7.47 1.63 3.08
C GLY A 236 6.65 2.30 4.19
N GLU A 237 5.46 2.79 3.82
CA GLU A 237 4.58 3.58 4.70
C GLU A 237 4.11 2.81 5.94
N ASN A 238 3.75 1.54 5.78
CA ASN A 238 3.29 0.71 6.90
C ASN A 238 4.33 0.61 8.03
N GLY A 239 5.62 0.63 7.68
CA GLY A 239 6.69 0.62 8.66
C GLY A 239 6.83 1.95 9.40
N LEU A 240 6.67 3.09 8.69
CA LEU A 240 6.70 4.41 9.31
C LEU A 240 5.56 4.61 10.32
N ASP A 241 4.39 4.08 10.03
CA ASP A 241 3.24 4.13 10.93
C ASP A 241 3.38 3.18 12.13
N LEU A 242 4.03 2.01 11.91
CA LEU A 242 4.20 1.01 12.96
C LEU A 242 5.36 1.31 13.93
N ALA A 243 6.48 1.84 13.43
CA ALA A 243 7.70 2.04 14.20
C ALA A 243 7.47 2.88 15.49
N PRO A 244 6.78 4.04 15.47
CA PRO A 244 6.50 4.80 16.68
C PRO A 244 5.61 4.07 17.67
N ARG A 245 4.67 3.23 17.21
CA ARG A 245 3.78 2.42 18.07
C ARG A 245 4.53 1.33 18.83
N LEU A 246 5.70 0.94 18.31
CA LEU A 246 6.61 0.00 18.96
C LEU A 246 7.67 0.69 19.82
N GLY A 247 7.58 2.00 20.02
CA GLY A 247 8.53 2.77 20.81
C GLY A 247 9.83 3.12 20.08
N LEU A 248 9.94 2.83 18.77
CA LEU A 248 11.15 3.18 18.01
C LEU A 248 11.23 4.70 17.84
N PRO A 249 12.39 5.33 18.17
CA PRO A 249 12.50 6.79 18.22
C PRO A 249 12.30 7.43 16.83
N ALA A 250 11.32 8.31 16.72
CA ALA A 250 11.03 9.03 15.49
C ALA A 250 12.25 9.77 14.87
N PRO A 251 13.15 10.38 15.65
CA PRO A 251 14.36 11.00 15.12
C PRO A 251 15.31 10.05 14.41
N LEU A 252 15.29 8.74 14.69
CA LEU A 252 16.13 7.75 14.05
C LEU A 252 15.54 7.19 12.76
N LEU A 253 14.25 7.42 12.50
CA LEU A 253 13.55 6.83 11.36
C LEU A 253 13.95 7.54 10.04
N LEU A 254 14.38 6.77 9.07
CA LEU A 254 14.59 7.19 7.69
C LEU A 254 13.82 6.27 6.76
N LYS A 255 12.81 6.81 6.07
CA LYS A 255 12.09 6.05 5.04
C LYS A 255 13.00 5.80 3.85
N VAL A 256 13.06 4.54 3.44
CA VAL A 256 13.80 4.13 2.24
C VAL A 256 12.87 3.53 1.21
N GLY A 257 13.17 3.81 -0.05
CA GLY A 257 12.49 3.21 -1.19
C GLY A 257 13.04 1.81 -1.49
N ASN A 258 13.10 1.49 -2.78
CA ASN A 258 13.56 0.18 -3.24
C ASN A 258 15.10 0.04 -3.34
N TRP A 259 15.86 1.14 -3.24
CA TRP A 259 17.30 1.23 -3.45
C TRP A 259 18.10 1.02 -2.14
N LEU A 260 17.92 -0.10 -1.49
CA LEU A 260 18.55 -0.38 -0.19
C LEU A 260 20.07 -0.45 -0.24
N GLY A 261 20.63 -1.07 -1.28
CA GLY A 261 22.08 -1.27 -1.38
C GLY A 261 22.88 0.04 -1.30
N PRO A 262 22.66 1.00 -2.21
CA PRO A 262 23.35 2.30 -2.17
C PRO A 262 23.15 3.06 -0.84
N VAL A 263 21.94 3.02 -0.27
CA VAL A 263 21.65 3.73 0.99
C VAL A 263 22.38 3.09 2.17
N LEU A 264 22.46 1.76 2.23
CA LEU A 264 23.23 1.04 3.25
C LEU A 264 24.72 1.34 3.20
N VAL A 265 25.29 1.37 1.98
CA VAL A 265 26.71 1.72 1.77
C VAL A 265 26.96 3.17 2.20
N ALA A 266 26.12 4.11 1.76
CA ALA A 266 26.24 5.52 2.13
C ALA A 266 26.11 5.74 3.64
N ALA A 267 25.22 5.01 4.32
CA ALA A 267 25.08 5.06 5.78
C ALA A 267 26.35 4.57 6.49
N GLY A 268 26.91 3.44 6.07
CA GLY A 268 28.15 2.91 6.65
C GLY A 268 29.36 3.80 6.41
N GLN A 269 29.54 4.30 5.20
CA GLN A 269 30.59 5.26 4.84
C GLN A 269 30.42 6.61 5.55
N GLY A 270 29.17 7.01 5.81
CA GLY A 270 28.82 8.22 6.54
C GLY A 270 28.95 8.14 8.06
N GLY A 271 29.44 7.01 8.61
CA GLY A 271 29.76 6.86 10.03
C GLY A 271 28.61 6.36 10.91
N VAL A 272 27.54 5.79 10.33
CA VAL A 272 26.53 5.05 11.10
C VAL A 272 27.19 3.84 11.75
N LYS A 273 27.02 3.70 13.06
CA LYS A 273 27.61 2.59 13.86
C LYS A 273 26.60 1.46 14.05
N ARG A 274 25.34 1.80 14.27
CA ARG A 274 24.26 0.86 14.50
C ARG A 274 23.07 1.19 13.58
N LEU A 275 22.59 0.22 12.83
CA LEU A 275 21.49 0.37 11.91
C LEU A 275 20.45 -0.72 12.12
N LEU A 276 19.17 -0.34 12.15
CA LEU A 276 18.06 -1.28 12.15
C LEU A 276 17.37 -1.27 10.78
N LEU A 277 17.22 -2.43 10.17
CA LEU A 277 16.31 -2.67 9.05
C LEU A 277 14.93 -3.02 9.61
N PHE A 278 13.96 -2.15 9.43
CA PHE A 278 12.59 -2.36 9.89
C PHE A 278 11.62 -2.40 8.71
N GLY A 279 10.95 -3.54 8.49
CA GLY A 279 10.09 -3.65 7.32
C GLY A 279 9.26 -4.92 7.22
N TYR A 280 8.36 -4.90 6.24
CA TYR A 280 7.50 -6.04 5.91
C TYR A 280 8.34 -7.25 5.44
N GLN A 281 8.07 -8.43 6.04
CA GLN A 281 8.82 -9.66 5.77
C GLN A 281 8.90 -10.01 4.27
N GLY A 282 7.82 -9.78 3.51
CA GLY A 282 7.77 -10.04 2.07
C GLY A 282 8.63 -9.11 1.20
N LYS A 283 9.12 -7.99 1.75
CA LYS A 283 10.14 -7.14 1.09
C LYS A 283 11.54 -7.47 1.56
N LEU A 284 11.74 -7.57 2.88
CA LEU A 284 13.06 -7.80 3.46
C LEU A 284 13.64 -9.17 3.15
N ILE A 285 12.83 -10.19 2.86
CA ILE A 285 13.29 -11.51 2.44
C ILE A 285 14.30 -11.48 1.29
N LYS A 286 14.19 -10.52 0.38
CA LYS A 286 15.11 -10.35 -0.75
C LYS A 286 16.55 -10.18 -0.32
N LEU A 287 16.79 -9.48 0.80
CA LEU A 287 18.11 -9.25 1.34
C LEU A 287 18.75 -10.56 1.82
N ALA A 288 17.94 -11.52 2.30
CA ALA A 288 18.43 -12.86 2.66
C ALA A 288 19.02 -13.61 1.44
N GLY A 289 18.54 -13.31 0.25
CA GLY A 289 19.08 -13.81 -1.03
C GLY A 289 20.23 -12.95 -1.59
N GLY A 290 20.60 -11.84 -0.91
CA GLY A 290 21.62 -10.92 -1.41
C GLY A 290 21.10 -9.92 -2.45
N ILE A 291 19.78 -9.76 -2.56
CA ILE A 291 19.11 -8.80 -3.46
C ILE A 291 18.83 -7.52 -2.68
N PHE A 292 19.65 -6.47 -2.89
CA PHE A 292 19.55 -5.20 -2.18
C PHE A 292 18.76 -4.13 -2.94
N HIS A 293 17.94 -4.57 -3.89
CA HIS A 293 16.92 -3.77 -4.56
C HIS A 293 15.56 -4.45 -4.37
N THR A 294 14.62 -3.81 -3.68
CA THR A 294 13.38 -4.50 -3.26
C THR A 294 12.25 -4.43 -4.28
N HIS A 295 12.44 -3.73 -5.40
CA HIS A 295 11.42 -3.66 -6.45
C HIS A 295 11.22 -5.02 -7.14
N HIS A 296 9.96 -5.48 -7.21
CA HIS A 296 9.64 -6.84 -7.67
C HIS A 296 9.83 -7.06 -9.19
N HIS A 297 9.75 -6.00 -10.01
CA HIS A 297 9.99 -6.12 -11.46
C HIS A 297 11.46 -6.17 -11.84
N LEU A 298 12.37 -5.67 -10.98
CA LEU A 298 13.82 -5.67 -11.27
C LEU A 298 14.50 -6.94 -10.80
N ALA A 299 14.08 -7.47 -9.69
CA ALA A 299 14.59 -8.74 -9.16
C ALA A 299 13.54 -9.34 -8.21
N ASP A 300 13.14 -10.55 -8.48
CA ASP A 300 12.35 -11.36 -7.55
C ASP A 300 13.10 -12.68 -7.33
N GLY A 301 12.92 -13.29 -6.22
CA GLY A 301 13.55 -14.55 -5.81
C GLY A 301 12.99 -14.95 -4.47
N ARG A 302 11.84 -14.37 -4.10
CA ARG A 302 11.25 -14.54 -2.76
C ARG A 302 10.85 -15.98 -2.50
N ALA A 303 10.26 -16.67 -3.49
CA ALA A 303 9.87 -18.06 -3.38
C ALA A 303 11.10 -18.96 -3.22
N GLU A 304 12.11 -18.76 -4.06
CA GLU A 304 13.36 -19.51 -4.05
C GLU A 304 14.13 -19.30 -2.73
N ILE A 305 14.22 -18.07 -2.26
CA ILE A 305 14.88 -17.74 -0.99
C ILE A 305 14.14 -18.41 0.18
N LEU A 306 12.81 -18.29 0.24
CA LEU A 306 12.02 -18.91 1.30
C LEU A 306 12.16 -20.43 1.27
N THR A 307 12.07 -21.04 0.09
CA THR A 307 12.24 -22.50 -0.11
C THR A 307 13.61 -22.98 0.34
N ALA A 308 14.67 -22.27 -0.05
CA ALA A 308 16.03 -22.62 0.38
C ALA A 308 16.20 -22.55 1.91
N LEU A 309 15.65 -21.51 2.54
CA LEU A 309 15.70 -21.37 4.00
C LEU A 309 14.84 -22.42 4.71
N ALA A 310 13.68 -22.79 4.16
CA ALA A 310 12.81 -23.83 4.70
C ALA A 310 13.47 -25.22 4.60
N ALA A 311 14.14 -25.51 3.50
CA ALA A 311 14.91 -26.75 3.34
C ALA A 311 16.03 -26.86 4.38
N LEU A 312 16.70 -25.75 4.71
CA LEU A 312 17.71 -25.69 5.78
C LEU A 312 17.12 -25.86 7.19
N GLU A 313 15.82 -25.66 7.37
CA GLU A 313 15.07 -25.97 8.60
C GLU A 313 14.51 -27.40 8.61
N GLY A 314 14.78 -28.19 7.56
CA GLY A 314 14.37 -29.58 7.47
C GLY A 314 13.04 -29.81 6.76
N LEU A 315 12.42 -28.77 6.15
CA LEU A 315 11.23 -28.96 5.32
C LEU A 315 11.61 -29.65 3.99
N GLY A 316 10.84 -30.65 3.58
CA GLY A 316 11.12 -31.40 2.35
C GLY A 316 9.85 -31.89 1.67
N GLY A 317 10.04 -32.62 0.55
CA GLY A 317 8.95 -33.29 -0.16
C GLY A 317 7.81 -32.38 -0.61
N PRO A 318 6.56 -32.88 -0.55
CA PRO A 318 5.38 -32.12 -1.00
C PRO A 318 5.16 -30.79 -0.25
N GLU A 319 5.52 -30.73 1.03
CA GLU A 319 5.36 -29.52 1.84
C GLU A 319 6.29 -28.39 1.37
N LEU A 320 7.52 -28.72 1.01
CA LEU A 320 8.46 -27.76 0.44
C LEU A 320 7.99 -27.27 -0.93
N ALA A 321 7.42 -28.17 -1.76
CA ALA A 321 6.85 -27.83 -3.06
C ALA A 321 5.62 -26.90 -2.89
N ALA A 322 4.76 -27.17 -1.91
CA ALA A 322 3.60 -26.32 -1.60
C ALA A 322 4.05 -24.91 -1.15
N LEU A 323 5.06 -24.83 -0.27
CA LEU A 323 5.63 -23.57 0.18
C LEU A 323 6.22 -22.76 -0.98
N HIS A 324 6.91 -23.43 -1.92
CA HIS A 324 7.48 -22.80 -3.12
C HIS A 324 6.39 -22.27 -4.05
N GLY A 325 5.30 -23.02 -4.24
CA GLY A 325 4.17 -22.66 -5.11
C GLY A 325 3.16 -21.66 -4.50
N ALA A 326 3.36 -21.25 -3.26
CA ALA A 326 2.44 -20.34 -2.60
C ALA A 326 2.40 -18.96 -3.29
N ALA A 327 1.22 -18.34 -3.33
CA ALA A 327 0.99 -17.07 -4.02
C ALA A 327 1.82 -15.90 -3.46
N SER A 328 2.29 -16.00 -2.21
CA SER A 328 3.15 -14.99 -1.57
C SER A 328 3.89 -15.57 -0.38
N VAL A 329 4.97 -14.89 0.04
CA VAL A 329 5.68 -15.18 1.30
C VAL A 329 4.75 -15.19 2.51
N GLU A 330 3.79 -14.27 2.54
CA GLU A 330 2.80 -14.19 3.61
C GLU A 330 1.90 -15.41 3.66
N THR A 331 1.36 -15.83 2.51
CA THR A 331 0.52 -17.03 2.39
C THR A 331 1.31 -18.27 2.80
N ALA A 332 2.52 -18.44 2.24
CA ALA A 332 3.39 -19.57 2.57
C ALA A 332 3.66 -19.69 4.08
N LEU A 333 4.01 -18.57 4.73
CA LEU A 333 4.32 -18.56 6.17
C LEU A 333 3.07 -18.68 7.05
N ALA A 334 1.90 -18.21 6.58
CA ALA A 334 0.63 -18.38 7.29
C ALA A 334 0.17 -19.84 7.25
N GLU A 335 0.22 -20.49 6.10
CA GLU A 335 -0.09 -21.91 5.94
C GLU A 335 0.86 -22.79 6.74
N LEU A 336 2.17 -22.53 6.65
CA LEU A 336 3.17 -23.24 7.45
C LEU A 336 2.90 -23.07 8.95
N ARG A 337 2.55 -21.86 9.40
CA ARG A 337 2.23 -21.61 10.83
C ARG A 337 1.00 -22.37 11.28
N ALA A 338 -0.01 -22.52 10.43
CA ALA A 338 -1.21 -23.27 10.74
C ALA A 338 -0.94 -24.77 10.94
N CYS A 339 -0.02 -25.35 10.15
CA CYS A 339 0.31 -26.77 10.18
C CYS A 339 1.49 -27.11 11.11
N GLN A 340 2.52 -26.25 11.12
CA GLN A 340 3.80 -26.46 11.81
C GLN A 340 4.31 -25.17 12.47
N PRO A 341 3.68 -24.70 13.56
CA PRO A 341 3.94 -23.37 14.15
C PRO A 341 5.39 -23.18 14.61
N GLU A 342 6.02 -24.23 15.16
CA GLU A 342 7.41 -24.16 15.59
C GLU A 342 8.38 -24.03 14.43
N LEU A 343 8.15 -24.76 13.34
CA LEU A 343 8.96 -24.64 12.12
C LEU A 343 8.79 -23.27 11.49
N ALA A 344 7.58 -22.75 11.41
CA ALA A 344 7.32 -21.39 10.91
C ALA A 344 8.06 -20.33 11.75
N SER A 345 8.11 -20.48 13.07
CA SER A 345 8.84 -19.59 13.97
C SER A 345 10.36 -19.68 13.73
N ARG A 346 10.93 -20.89 13.65
CA ARG A 346 12.36 -21.07 13.34
C ARG A 346 12.73 -20.50 11.98
N LEU A 347 11.89 -20.75 10.97
CA LEU A 347 12.11 -20.24 9.61
C LEU A 347 12.14 -18.71 9.58
N ARG A 348 11.22 -18.05 10.28
CA ARG A 348 11.22 -16.58 10.40
C ARG A 348 12.46 -16.06 11.14
N ALA A 349 12.85 -16.69 12.22
CA ALA A 349 14.07 -16.34 12.95
C ALA A 349 15.32 -16.51 12.07
N ARG A 350 15.42 -17.62 11.33
CA ARG A 350 16.49 -17.87 10.34
C ARG A 350 16.49 -16.81 9.26
N LEU A 351 15.32 -16.43 8.74
CA LEU A 351 15.19 -15.38 7.74
C LEU A 351 15.77 -14.06 8.24
N ALA A 352 15.38 -13.60 9.43
CA ALA A 352 15.87 -12.36 10.02
C ALA A 352 17.39 -12.41 10.26
N ALA A 353 17.90 -13.48 10.83
CA ALA A 353 19.34 -13.66 11.03
C ALA A 353 20.13 -13.72 9.71
N THR A 354 19.53 -14.30 8.65
CA THR A 354 20.16 -14.35 7.32
C THR A 354 20.20 -12.95 6.68
N ILE A 355 19.16 -12.13 6.87
CA ILE A 355 19.16 -10.72 6.43
C ILE A 355 20.32 -9.96 7.08
N GLU A 356 20.49 -10.05 8.39
CA GLU A 356 21.59 -9.40 9.10
C GLU A 356 22.96 -9.83 8.55
N ARG A 357 23.19 -11.13 8.48
CA ARG A 357 24.43 -11.69 7.97
C ARG A 357 24.73 -11.29 6.54
N ARG A 358 23.72 -11.36 5.62
CA ARG A 358 23.89 -11.00 4.21
C ARG A 358 24.14 -9.51 4.03
N THR A 359 23.49 -8.69 4.85
CA THR A 359 23.71 -7.23 4.84
C THR A 359 25.13 -6.89 5.30
N ALA A 360 25.61 -7.50 6.37
CA ALA A 360 26.99 -7.33 6.83
C ALA A 360 28.00 -7.76 5.75
N GLN A 361 27.77 -8.90 5.07
CA GLN A 361 28.62 -9.37 3.97
C GLN A 361 28.59 -8.41 2.77
N TYR A 362 27.44 -7.81 2.46
CA TYR A 362 27.30 -6.82 1.41
C TYR A 362 28.12 -5.56 1.74
N LEU A 363 27.95 -5.03 2.94
CA LEU A 363 28.67 -3.85 3.43
C LEU A 363 30.19 -4.04 3.43
N ALA A 364 30.66 -5.22 3.83
CA ALA A 364 32.08 -5.54 3.82
C ALA A 364 32.72 -5.49 2.41
N ARG A 365 31.94 -5.78 1.36
CA ARG A 365 32.39 -5.68 -0.04
C ARG A 365 32.47 -4.24 -0.57
N HIS A 366 31.87 -3.31 0.16
CA HIS A 366 31.80 -1.90 -0.21
C HIS A 366 32.50 -0.97 0.80
N ASP A 367 33.48 -1.51 1.54
CA ASP A 367 34.28 -0.75 2.51
C ASP A 367 33.45 -0.06 3.62
N ALA A 368 32.33 -0.68 4.00
CA ALA A 368 31.41 -0.20 5.03
C ALA A 368 31.21 -1.22 6.18
N ALA A 369 32.25 -2.02 6.49
CA ALA A 369 32.15 -3.16 7.42
C ALA A 369 32.00 -2.77 8.91
N GLY A 370 32.20 -1.51 9.29
CA GLY A 370 32.15 -1.03 10.67
C GLY A 370 30.75 -0.84 11.25
N MET A 371 29.69 -0.99 10.45
CA MET A 371 28.31 -0.78 10.86
C MET A 371 27.65 -2.09 11.31
N GLU A 372 27.11 -2.12 12.53
CA GLU A 372 26.30 -3.23 13.04
C GLU A 372 24.86 -3.11 12.49
N VAL A 373 24.35 -4.16 11.82
CA VAL A 373 23.02 -4.11 11.19
C VAL A 373 22.10 -5.15 11.81
N GLY A 374 21.00 -4.69 12.41
CA GLY A 374 19.88 -5.50 12.89
C GLY A 374 18.75 -5.58 11.88
N ALA A 375 17.89 -6.59 12.01
CA ALA A 375 16.68 -6.73 11.21
C ALA A 375 15.48 -7.10 12.10
N VAL A 376 14.39 -6.34 11.94
CA VAL A 376 13.08 -6.62 12.55
C VAL A 376 12.03 -6.68 11.45
N LEU A 377 11.31 -7.78 11.42
CA LEU A 377 10.30 -8.08 10.41
C LEU A 377 8.90 -7.97 10.99
N PHE A 378 7.99 -7.40 10.24
CA PHE A 378 6.56 -7.45 10.56
C PHE A 378 5.77 -8.13 9.43
N ASP A 379 4.63 -8.70 9.78
CA ASP A 379 3.69 -9.33 8.85
C ASP A 379 2.65 -8.33 8.30
N ARG A 380 1.70 -8.80 7.52
CA ARG A 380 0.58 -7.98 7.00
C ARG A 380 -0.33 -7.43 8.09
N GLY A 381 -0.49 -8.17 9.18
CA GLY A 381 -1.26 -7.73 10.35
C GLY A 381 -0.54 -6.62 11.14
N ARG A 382 0.60 -6.13 10.63
CA ARG A 382 1.45 -5.14 11.33
C ARG A 382 1.93 -5.63 12.69
N GLN A 383 2.11 -6.95 12.84
CA GLN A 383 2.67 -7.56 14.04
C GLN A 383 4.13 -7.89 13.78
N VAL A 384 5.01 -7.58 14.74
CA VAL A 384 6.40 -8.05 14.70
C VAL A 384 6.38 -9.57 14.71
N CYS A 385 6.91 -10.18 13.65
CA CYS A 385 6.86 -11.62 13.44
C CYS A 385 8.23 -12.30 13.52
N ALA A 386 9.31 -11.54 13.44
CA ALA A 386 10.68 -12.02 13.67
C ALA A 386 11.65 -10.87 13.92
N ALA A 387 12.72 -11.15 14.64
CA ALA A 387 13.88 -10.29 14.75
C ALA A 387 15.14 -11.17 14.64
N GLY A 388 16.17 -10.64 14.00
CA GLY A 388 17.49 -11.25 14.03
C GLY A 388 18.19 -11.03 15.38
N PRO A 389 19.32 -11.72 15.65
CA PRO A 389 20.05 -11.57 16.92
C PRO A 389 20.41 -10.12 17.28
N ILE A 390 20.74 -9.30 16.27
CA ILE A 390 21.04 -7.88 16.45
C ILE A 390 19.75 -7.06 16.56
N GLY A 391 18.75 -7.32 15.71
CA GLY A 391 17.47 -6.64 15.72
C GLY A 391 16.69 -6.83 17.03
N ALA A 392 16.79 -8.00 17.65
CA ALA A 392 16.16 -8.26 18.95
C ALA A 392 16.68 -7.33 20.05
N ARG A 393 17.97 -6.95 20.00
CA ARG A 393 18.55 -6.00 20.97
C ARG A 393 17.97 -4.61 20.85
N TRP A 394 17.58 -4.18 19.64
CA TRP A 394 16.89 -2.92 19.43
C TRP A 394 15.53 -2.87 20.12
N LEU A 395 14.77 -3.97 20.04
CA LEU A 395 13.44 -4.03 20.68
C LEU A 395 13.51 -4.07 22.21
N THR A 396 14.60 -4.64 22.78
CA THR A 396 14.77 -4.73 24.24
C THR A 396 15.37 -3.47 24.85
N SER A 397 16.26 -2.76 24.13
CA SER A 397 16.88 -1.52 24.64
C SER A 397 15.90 -0.35 24.72
N GLU A 398 14.90 -0.32 23.85
CA GLU A 398 13.91 0.76 23.77
C GLU A 398 12.69 0.55 24.70
N LEU A 399 12.44 -0.70 25.15
CA LEU A 399 11.42 -1.01 26.14
C LEU A 399 11.89 -0.81 27.60
N ALA A 400 13.20 -0.52 27.79
CA ALA A 400 13.83 -0.33 29.10
C ALA A 400 14.09 1.14 29.47
N ASN A 401 13.76 2.09 28.58
CA ASN A 401 13.80 3.53 28.78
C ASN A 401 12.39 4.10 28.71
#